data_14c44ea0c348826bc4d69837b0e4db76
#
_entry.id   14c44ea0c348826bc4d69837b0e4db76
#
_cell.length_a   1.000
_cell.length_b   1.000
_cell.length_c   1.000
_cell.angle_alpha   90.00
_cell.angle_beta   90.00
_cell.angle_gamma   90.00
#
_symmetry.space_group_name_H-M   'P 1'
#
loop_
_entity.id
_entity.type
_entity.pdbx_description
1 polymer ?
#
loop_
_entity_poly.entity_id
_entity_poly.type
_entity_poly.pdbx_seq_one_letter_code
_entity_poly.pdbx_strand_id
1 'polypeptide(L)'
;EPRERAGDLLKKTLEDNPPYGAQVTLDLEKASTGWNAPALSPWLSQAIEDASRDFFGQPAMYMGEGGTIPFMGMLGEKYPDAQFMITGVLGPHSNAHGPNEFLHIPMGKRVTACVARVIARHHEASQRGETAGSAARAGGDHHGEHGCC
;
A
#
# COMPACT_ATOMS: atom_id res chain seq x y z
N GLU A 1 -14.74 -4.29 -8.17
CA GLU A 1 -15.16 -5.38 -9.08
C GLU A 1 -14.75 -6.73 -8.52
N PRO A 2 -15.63 -7.75 -8.56
CA PRO A 2 -15.24 -9.11 -8.17
C PRO A 2 -14.06 -9.60 -9.02
N ARG A 3 -13.07 -10.17 -8.38
CA ARG A 3 -11.83 -10.66 -9.02
C ARG A 3 -12.09 -11.63 -10.17
N GLU A 4 -13.12 -12.46 -10.04
CA GLU A 4 -13.54 -13.43 -11.06
C GLU A 4 -13.97 -12.73 -12.34
N ARG A 5 -14.79 -11.69 -12.24
CA ARG A 5 -15.26 -10.92 -13.38
C ARG A 5 -14.12 -10.21 -14.11
N ALA A 6 -13.15 -9.68 -13.38
CA ALA A 6 -11.97 -9.05 -13.99
C ALA A 6 -11.13 -10.08 -14.76
N GLY A 7 -10.94 -11.27 -14.21
CA GLY A 7 -10.25 -12.37 -14.86
C GLY A 7 -10.96 -12.84 -16.12
N ASP A 8 -12.26 -13.06 -16.05
CA ASP A 8 -13.09 -13.49 -17.19
C ASP A 8 -13.09 -12.45 -18.32
N LEU A 9 -13.18 -11.16 -17.96
CA LEU A 9 -13.13 -10.08 -18.94
C LEU A 9 -11.75 -10.01 -19.62
N LEU A 10 -10.67 -10.17 -18.87
CA LEU A 10 -9.32 -10.19 -19.42
C LEU A 10 -9.14 -11.37 -20.37
N LYS A 11 -9.55 -12.56 -19.93
CA LYS A 11 -9.50 -13.78 -20.77
C LYS A 11 -10.27 -13.59 -22.07
N LYS A 12 -11.51 -13.17 -21.99
CA LYS A 12 -12.33 -12.87 -23.15
C LYS A 12 -11.68 -11.84 -24.09
N THR A 13 -11.15 -10.75 -23.55
CA THR A 13 -10.53 -9.69 -24.34
C THR A 13 -9.32 -10.18 -25.12
N LEU A 14 -8.52 -11.07 -24.54
CA LEU A 14 -7.30 -11.59 -25.18
C LEU A 14 -7.56 -12.74 -26.15
N GLU A 15 -8.59 -13.55 -25.91
CA GLU A 15 -8.87 -14.75 -26.71
C GLU A 15 -9.86 -14.52 -27.85
N ASP A 16 -10.84 -13.59 -27.72
CA ASP A 16 -11.95 -13.45 -28.68
C ASP A 16 -11.50 -13.00 -30.09
N ASN A 17 -10.51 -12.14 -30.21
CA ASN A 17 -10.05 -11.66 -31.50
C ASN A 17 -8.58 -11.22 -31.49
N PRO A 18 -7.65 -12.14 -31.29
CA PRO A 18 -6.24 -11.79 -31.27
C PRO A 18 -5.76 -11.30 -32.62
N PRO A 19 -4.88 -10.28 -32.67
CA PRO A 19 -4.40 -9.73 -33.95
C PRO A 19 -3.61 -10.77 -34.72
N TYR A 20 -3.62 -10.61 -36.05
CA TYR A 20 -2.88 -11.45 -37.01
C TYR A 20 -3.33 -12.93 -37.02
N GLY A 21 -4.51 -13.26 -36.57
CA GLY A 21 -4.99 -14.64 -36.47
C GLY A 21 -4.19 -15.51 -35.50
N ALA A 22 -3.54 -14.90 -34.53
CA ALA A 22 -2.82 -15.63 -33.49
C ALA A 22 -3.78 -16.52 -32.68
N GLN A 23 -3.29 -17.66 -32.21
CA GLN A 23 -4.01 -18.48 -31.27
C GLN A 23 -3.51 -18.11 -29.86
N VAL A 24 -4.39 -17.52 -29.06
CA VAL A 24 -4.08 -17.07 -27.69
C VAL A 24 -4.93 -17.86 -26.71
N THR A 25 -4.31 -18.41 -25.67
CA THR A 25 -4.96 -19.02 -24.53
C THR A 25 -4.44 -18.36 -23.26
N LEU A 26 -5.34 -17.88 -22.42
CA LEU A 26 -5.00 -17.31 -21.11
C LEU A 26 -5.41 -18.28 -20.00
N ASP A 27 -4.43 -18.77 -19.27
CA ASP A 27 -4.65 -19.53 -18.04
C ASP A 27 -4.53 -18.58 -16.83
N LEU A 28 -5.61 -18.44 -16.10
CA LEU A 28 -5.67 -17.61 -14.88
C LEU A 28 -5.28 -18.47 -13.68
N GLU A 29 -4.01 -18.41 -13.30
CA GLU A 29 -3.50 -19.16 -12.15
C GLU A 29 -4.04 -18.59 -10.83
N LYS A 30 -4.14 -17.26 -10.72
CA LYS A 30 -4.54 -16.60 -9.48
C LYS A 30 -5.13 -15.22 -9.73
N ALA A 31 -6.26 -14.97 -9.13
CA ALA A 31 -6.83 -13.64 -9.01
C ALA A 31 -7.02 -13.27 -7.54
N SER A 32 -6.70 -12.05 -7.18
CA SER A 32 -6.83 -11.58 -5.80
C SER A 32 -7.60 -10.26 -5.76
N THR A 33 -8.33 -10.05 -4.69
CA THR A 33 -9.03 -8.79 -4.44
C THR A 33 -8.03 -7.73 -4.01
N GLY A 34 -8.16 -6.54 -4.55
CA GLY A 34 -7.40 -5.38 -4.08
C GLY A 34 -7.78 -5.02 -2.64
N TRP A 35 -6.93 -4.27 -1.99
CA TRP A 35 -7.17 -3.73 -0.66
C TRP A 35 -6.97 -2.22 -0.67
N ASN A 36 -7.94 -1.49 -0.12
CA ASN A 36 -7.84 -0.06 0.09
C ASN A 36 -7.46 0.19 1.54
N ALA A 37 -6.24 0.67 1.76
CA ALA A 37 -5.75 0.97 3.10
C ALA A 37 -6.60 2.06 3.76
N PRO A 38 -6.89 1.96 5.06
CA PRO A 38 -7.54 3.03 5.79
C PRO A 38 -6.66 4.29 5.79
N ALA A 39 -7.30 5.45 5.92
CA ALA A 39 -6.57 6.70 6.06
C ALA A 39 -5.66 6.65 7.29
N LEU A 40 -4.47 7.24 7.16
CA LEU A 40 -3.55 7.34 8.29
C LEU A 40 -4.14 8.23 9.38
N SER A 41 -3.99 7.80 10.63
CA SER A 41 -4.29 8.66 11.77
C SER A 41 -3.34 9.87 11.81
N PRO A 42 -3.77 11.01 12.39
CA PRO A 42 -2.94 12.21 12.45
C PRO A 42 -1.57 11.97 13.09
N TRP A 43 -1.51 11.21 14.19
CA TRP A 43 -0.25 10.91 14.86
C TRP A 43 0.71 10.09 13.97
N LEU A 44 0.19 9.11 13.22
CA LEU A 44 1.00 8.27 12.34
C LEU A 44 1.50 9.06 11.13
N SER A 45 0.61 9.84 10.51
CA SER A 45 0.98 10.71 9.39
C SER A 45 2.10 11.68 9.78
N GLN A 46 1.98 12.34 10.94
CA GLN A 46 3.01 13.24 11.43
C GLN A 46 4.32 12.50 11.77
N ALA A 47 4.23 11.32 12.39
CA ALA A 47 5.41 10.53 12.74
C ALA A 47 6.19 10.08 11.49
N ILE A 48 5.50 9.68 10.43
CA ILE A 48 6.11 9.31 9.15
C ILE A 48 6.78 10.52 8.49
N GLU A 49 6.09 11.67 8.46
CA GLU A 49 6.61 12.91 7.89
C GLU A 49 7.89 13.38 8.61
N ASP A 50 7.86 13.42 9.95
CA ASP A 50 9.02 13.80 10.77
C ASP A 50 10.20 12.84 10.54
N ALA A 51 9.94 11.52 10.55
CA ALA A 51 10.98 10.54 10.30
C ALA A 51 11.59 10.65 8.91
N SER A 52 10.77 10.91 7.88
CA SER A 52 11.27 11.10 6.52
C SER A 52 12.16 12.33 6.41
N ARG A 53 11.77 13.43 7.00
CA ARG A 53 12.59 14.66 7.03
C ARG A 53 13.90 14.48 7.80
N ASP A 54 13.85 13.81 8.95
CA ASP A 54 15.03 13.60 9.79
C ASP A 54 16.08 12.69 9.12
N PHE A 55 15.65 11.62 8.46
CA PHE A 55 16.58 10.61 7.94
C PHE A 55 16.81 10.68 6.42
N PHE A 56 15.89 11.28 5.66
CA PHE A 56 16.02 11.45 4.22
C PHE A 56 16.14 12.90 3.78
N GLY A 57 15.82 13.87 4.64
CA GLY A 57 15.83 15.30 4.30
C GLY A 57 14.71 15.70 3.34
N GLN A 58 13.70 14.85 3.15
CA GLN A 58 12.61 15.05 2.20
C GLN A 58 11.28 14.68 2.86
N PRO A 59 10.16 15.26 2.40
CA PRO A 59 8.84 14.85 2.86
C PRO A 59 8.55 13.38 2.51
N ALA A 60 7.68 12.76 3.29
CA ALA A 60 7.21 11.41 3.00
C ALA A 60 6.37 11.39 1.72
N MET A 61 6.56 10.36 0.92
CA MET A 61 5.79 10.14 -0.31
C MET A 61 5.03 8.82 -0.20
N TYR A 62 3.84 8.81 -0.79
CA TYR A 62 2.96 7.65 -0.80
C TYR A 62 2.69 7.24 -2.22
N MET A 63 2.59 5.93 -2.45
CA MET A 63 2.28 5.38 -3.76
C MET A 63 1.29 4.22 -3.65
N GLY A 64 0.50 4.02 -4.69
CA GLY A 64 -0.26 2.79 -4.86
C GLY A 64 0.68 1.65 -5.26
N GLU A 65 0.45 0.48 -4.70
CA GLU A 65 1.20 -0.73 -5.03
C GLU A 65 0.34 -1.63 -5.92
N GLY A 66 0.89 -2.06 -7.06
CA GLY A 66 0.19 -2.89 -8.02
C GLY A 66 0.20 -4.39 -7.71
N GLY A 67 1.05 -4.81 -6.79
CA GLY A 67 1.14 -6.20 -6.35
C GLY A 67 0.03 -6.54 -5.36
N THR A 68 -0.62 -7.69 -5.53
CA THR A 68 -1.63 -8.12 -4.59
C THR A 68 -0.99 -8.77 -3.38
N ILE A 69 -1.18 -8.18 -2.21
CA ILE A 69 -0.77 -8.75 -0.94
C ILE A 69 -2.03 -9.08 -0.12
N PRO A 70 -2.63 -10.30 -0.29
CA PRO A 70 -3.87 -10.68 0.40
C PRO A 70 -3.78 -10.59 1.91
N PHE A 71 -2.56 -10.72 2.45
CA PHE A 71 -2.27 -10.62 3.87
C PHE A 71 -2.69 -9.27 4.47
N MET A 72 -2.51 -8.16 3.75
CA MET A 72 -2.88 -6.83 4.25
C MET A 72 -4.40 -6.68 4.37
N GLY A 73 -5.16 -7.16 3.37
CA GLY A 73 -6.62 -7.20 3.44
C GLY A 73 -7.12 -8.03 4.63
N MET A 74 -6.56 -9.22 4.82
CA MET A 74 -6.88 -10.08 5.96
C MET A 74 -6.59 -9.42 7.31
N LEU A 75 -5.45 -8.74 7.44
CA LEU A 75 -5.12 -7.98 8.66
C LEU A 75 -6.09 -6.83 8.89
N GLY A 76 -6.46 -6.08 7.85
CA GLY A 76 -7.41 -4.98 7.95
C GLY A 76 -8.81 -5.45 8.36
N GLU A 77 -9.26 -6.58 7.84
CA GLU A 77 -10.53 -7.19 8.25
C GLU A 77 -10.50 -7.67 9.72
N LYS A 78 -9.39 -8.29 10.12
CA LYS A 78 -9.23 -8.82 11.47
C LYS A 78 -9.04 -7.73 12.53
N TYR A 79 -8.40 -6.63 12.15
CA TYR A 79 -8.05 -5.51 13.03
C TYR A 79 -8.49 -4.19 12.40
N PRO A 80 -9.79 -3.88 12.39
CA PRO A 80 -10.33 -2.71 11.68
C PRO A 80 -9.82 -1.36 12.22
N ASP A 81 -9.38 -1.32 13.47
CA ASP A 81 -8.83 -0.11 14.11
C ASP A 81 -7.30 0.00 13.94
N ALA A 82 -6.66 -0.99 13.33
CA ALA A 82 -5.21 -0.96 13.15
C ALA A 82 -4.80 0.09 12.12
N GLN A 83 -3.65 0.72 12.39
CA GLN A 83 -2.99 1.60 11.44
C GLN A 83 -1.89 0.85 10.70
N PHE A 84 -1.72 1.18 9.43
CA PHE A 84 -0.78 0.48 8.57
C PHE A 84 0.29 1.41 8.04
N MET A 85 1.54 1.11 8.33
CA MET A 85 2.70 1.69 7.68
C MET A 85 3.38 0.60 6.86
N ILE A 86 3.19 0.63 5.55
CA ILE A 86 3.75 -0.35 4.64
C ILE A 86 4.96 0.28 3.97
N THR A 87 6.10 -0.32 4.12
CA THR A 87 7.35 0.15 3.55
C THR A 87 8.25 -1.01 3.15
N GLY A 88 9.17 -0.73 2.27
CA GLY A 88 10.16 -1.71 1.83
C GLY A 88 11.49 -1.05 1.49
N VAL A 89 12.49 -1.87 1.22
CA VAL A 89 13.83 -1.39 0.91
C VAL A 89 14.14 -1.64 -0.55
N LEU A 90 13.82 -0.64 -1.39
CA LEU A 90 14.39 -0.52 -2.72
C LEU A 90 15.35 0.67 -2.68
N GLY A 91 16.61 0.44 -2.93
CA GLY A 91 17.56 1.53 -3.10
C GLY A 91 17.76 1.84 -4.59
N PRO A 92 18.44 2.95 -4.90
CA PRO A 92 18.82 3.23 -6.28
C PRO A 92 19.57 2.05 -6.89
N HIS A 93 19.14 1.65 -8.10
CA HIS A 93 19.76 0.57 -8.88
C HIS A 93 19.69 -0.83 -8.27
N SER A 94 18.86 -1.06 -7.24
CA SER A 94 18.75 -2.35 -6.56
C SER A 94 18.30 -3.50 -7.46
N ASN A 95 17.67 -3.19 -8.60
CA ASN A 95 17.22 -4.16 -9.60
C ASN A 95 16.30 -5.25 -9.04
N ALA A 96 15.29 -4.82 -8.26
CA ALA A 96 14.34 -5.73 -7.62
C ALA A 96 13.73 -6.71 -8.62
N HIS A 97 13.68 -7.99 -8.23
CA HIS A 97 13.21 -9.12 -9.05
C HIS A 97 14.01 -9.35 -10.33
N GLY A 98 15.17 -8.72 -10.47
CA GLY A 98 16.06 -8.89 -11.61
C GLY A 98 17.38 -9.59 -11.26
N PRO A 99 18.22 -9.89 -12.27
CA PRO A 99 19.56 -10.44 -12.04
C PRO A 99 20.42 -9.49 -11.20
N ASN A 100 21.21 -10.04 -10.29
CA ASN A 100 22.07 -9.27 -9.38
C ASN A 100 21.31 -8.25 -8.50
N GLU A 101 20.10 -8.58 -8.09
CA GLU A 101 19.38 -7.80 -7.09
C GLU A 101 20.26 -7.66 -5.82
N PHE A 102 20.29 -6.45 -5.27
CA PHE A 102 21.06 -6.18 -4.08
C PHE A 102 20.34 -5.25 -3.10
N LEU A 103 20.72 -5.34 -1.83
CA LEU A 103 20.28 -4.41 -0.81
C LEU A 103 21.14 -3.15 -0.84
N HIS A 104 20.51 -1.99 -1.05
CA HIS A 104 21.17 -0.70 -0.89
C HIS A 104 21.29 -0.38 0.61
N ILE A 105 22.44 -0.72 1.21
CA ILE A 105 22.66 -0.63 2.66
C ILE A 105 22.33 0.75 3.26
N PRO A 106 22.74 1.89 2.66
CA PRO A 106 22.37 3.21 3.20
C PRO A 106 20.87 3.44 3.24
N MET A 107 20.12 2.97 2.24
CA MET A 107 18.65 3.02 2.23
C MET A 107 18.07 2.16 3.36
N GLY A 108 18.55 0.92 3.48
CA GLY A 108 18.11 0.00 4.54
C GLY A 108 18.29 0.60 5.94
N LYS A 109 19.42 1.22 6.21
CA LYS A 109 19.70 1.90 7.49
C LYS A 109 18.72 3.05 7.75
N ARG A 110 18.44 3.89 6.74
CA ARG A 110 17.52 5.02 6.88
C ARG A 110 16.08 4.56 7.10
N VAL A 111 15.61 3.57 6.33
CA VAL A 111 14.26 3.00 6.50
C VAL A 111 14.13 2.37 7.91
N THR A 112 15.12 1.64 8.37
CA THR A 112 15.13 1.07 9.72
C THR A 112 15.04 2.16 10.79
N ALA A 113 15.77 3.26 10.63
CA ALA A 113 15.71 4.40 11.54
C ALA A 113 14.32 5.07 11.52
N CYS A 114 13.70 5.23 10.34
CA CYS A 114 12.33 5.73 10.24
C CYS A 114 11.34 4.83 10.98
N VAL A 115 11.40 3.52 10.76
CA VAL A 115 10.52 2.56 11.45
C VAL A 115 10.70 2.64 12.97
N ALA A 116 11.93 2.65 13.46
CA ALA A 116 12.23 2.78 14.89
C ALA A 116 11.66 4.09 15.48
N ARG A 117 11.78 5.20 14.73
CA ARG A 117 11.20 6.50 15.13
C ARG A 117 9.68 6.45 15.21
N VAL A 118 9.01 5.85 14.22
CA VAL A 118 7.55 5.71 14.22
C VAL A 118 7.07 4.84 15.39
N ILE A 119 7.78 3.75 15.72
CA ILE A 119 7.47 2.90 16.87
C ILE A 119 7.60 3.70 18.19
N ALA A 120 8.65 4.51 18.35
CA ALA A 120 8.80 5.37 19.51
C ALA A 120 7.66 6.40 19.62
N ARG A 121 7.29 7.02 18.50
CA ARG A 121 6.16 7.97 18.46
C ARG A 121 4.82 7.32 18.74
N HIS A 122 4.62 6.06 18.30
CA HIS A 122 3.44 5.29 18.69
C HIS A 122 3.33 5.14 20.20
N HIS A 123 4.42 4.81 20.88
CA HIS A 123 4.43 4.70 22.34
C HIS A 123 4.03 6.03 22.99
N GLU A 124 4.65 7.14 22.58
CA GLU A 124 4.32 8.49 23.09
C GLU A 124 2.86 8.86 22.82
N ALA A 125 2.35 8.60 21.61
CA ALA A 125 0.95 8.87 21.26
C ALA A 125 -0.02 8.01 22.09
N SER A 126 0.35 6.76 22.36
CA SER A 126 -0.44 5.87 23.22
C SER A 126 -0.53 6.39 24.65
N GLN A 127 0.57 6.92 25.23
CA GLN A 127 0.57 7.53 26.55
C GLN A 127 -0.33 8.77 26.62
N ARG A 128 -0.51 9.48 25.51
CA ARG A 128 -1.42 10.64 25.40
C ARG A 128 -2.86 10.27 25.03
N GLY A 129 -3.15 8.98 24.79
CA GLY A 129 -4.48 8.53 24.37
C GLY A 129 -4.83 8.87 22.92
N GLU A 130 -3.86 9.23 22.09
CA GLU A 130 -4.05 9.65 20.69
C GLU A 130 -4.19 8.46 19.73
N THR A 131 -3.86 7.25 20.18
CA THR A 131 -3.93 6.02 19.38
C THR A 131 -5.30 5.34 19.46
N ALA A 132 -6.13 5.70 20.42
CA ALA A 132 -7.46 5.13 20.58
C ALA A 132 -8.48 5.84 19.67
N GLY A 133 -9.07 5.14 18.71
CA GLY A 133 -10.31 5.56 18.04
C GLY A 133 -10.17 6.52 16.88
N SER A 134 -9.17 6.37 15.98
CA SER A 134 -9.14 7.15 14.74
C SER A 134 -10.20 6.74 13.72
N ALA A 135 -10.83 5.58 13.87
CA ALA A 135 -11.89 5.10 12.98
C ALA A 135 -13.28 5.74 13.24
N ALA A 136 -13.50 6.36 14.41
CA ALA A 136 -14.83 6.84 14.81
C ALA A 136 -15.17 8.27 14.32
N ARG A 137 -14.29 8.99 13.64
CA ARG A 137 -14.53 10.39 13.22
C ARG A 137 -14.62 10.64 11.73
N ALA A 138 -14.54 9.63 10.89
CA ALA A 138 -14.69 9.77 9.43
C ALA A 138 -16.14 9.55 8.93
N GLY A 139 -17.12 9.45 9.81
CA GLY A 139 -18.54 9.28 9.52
C GLY A 139 -19.36 10.57 9.65
N GLY A 140 -18.93 11.67 9.06
CA GLY A 140 -19.64 12.95 9.03
C GLY A 140 -19.58 13.53 7.63
N ASP A 141 -20.68 13.44 6.89
CA ASP A 141 -21.12 14.22 5.74
C ASP A 141 -20.05 14.65 4.69
N HIS A 142 -20.04 13.95 3.57
CA HIS A 142 -19.95 14.63 2.28
C HIS A 142 -20.81 13.89 1.25
N HIS A 143 -22.07 14.33 1.14
CA HIS A 143 -22.77 14.39 -0.14
C HIS A 143 -22.03 15.43 -1.00
N GLY A 144 -21.56 15.02 -2.15
CA GLY A 144 -20.91 15.88 -3.12
C GLY A 144 -20.78 15.12 -4.42
N GLU A 145 -21.76 15.30 -5.29
CA GLU A 145 -21.81 14.91 -6.69
C GLU A 145 -20.62 15.43 -7.49
N HIS A 146 -20.47 14.81 -8.65
CA HIS A 146 -19.70 15.14 -9.86
C HIS A 146 -18.52 14.20 -10.04
N GLY A 147 -18.45 13.45 -11.11
CA GLY A 147 -18.74 13.73 -12.50
C GLY A 147 -17.57 13.20 -13.30
N CYS A 148 -17.88 12.40 -14.30
CA CYS A 148 -17.02 11.83 -15.32
C CYS A 148 -15.77 12.63 -15.73
N CYS A 149 -14.66 11.98 -15.92
CA CYS A 149 -14.05 11.72 -17.24
C CYS A 149 -13.08 10.54 -17.13
#